data_eb869b1998db8e0f903dd823d88132b8
#
_entry.id   eb869b1998db8e0f903dd823d88132b8
#
_cell.length_a   1.000
_cell.length_b   1.000
_cell.length_c   1.000
_cell.angle_alpha   90.00
_cell.angle_beta   90.00
_cell.angle_gamma   90.00
#
_symmetry.space_group_name_H-M   'P 1'
#
loop_
_entity.id
_entity.type
_entity.pdbx_description
1 polymer ?
#
loop_
_entity_poly.entity_id
_entity_poly.type
_entity_poly.pdbx_seq_one_letter_code
_entity_poly.pdbx_strand_id
1 'polypeptide(L)' 'MNQTENNMKIDVPQKRTYKVDEIAAMLNIGRSSAYNLVKEGHFNTVRIGNTIRVSKRSFDEWLDQQTF' A
#
# COMPACT_ATOMS: atom_id res chain seq x y z
N MET A 1 -26.69 16.66 -1.85
CA MET A 1 -26.08 16.11 -1.75
C MET A 1 -25.81 15.94 -1.53
N ASN A 2 -26.09 15.62 -1.76
CA ASN A 2 -25.52 15.12 -1.59
C ASN A 2 -25.35 14.73 -1.61
N GLN A 3 -25.65 14.31 -1.86
CA GLN A 3 -25.21 13.65 -1.90
C GLN A 3 -25.11 13.13 -1.80
N THR A 4 -25.50 13.05 -2.01
CA THR A 4 -25.14 12.37 -1.94
C THR A 4 -25.21 12.07 -1.80
N GLU A 5 -25.48 11.87 -1.89
CA GLU A 5 -25.22 11.29 -1.88
C GLU A 5 -25.20 10.86 -1.99
N ASN A 6 -25.70 10.80 -2.08
CA ASN A 6 -25.37 10.14 -2.25
C ASN A 6 -25.26 9.65 -2.34
N ASN A 7 -25.69 9.60 -2.50
CA ASN A 7 -25.18 8.94 -2.70
C ASN A 7 -24.86 8.48 -2.87
N MET A 8 -25.78 8.50 -3.26
CA MET A 8 -25.41 7.94 -3.67
C MET A 8 -24.64 7.50 -3.29
N LYS A 9 -24.88 7.12 -3.59
CA LYS A 9 -23.61 6.93 -3.18
C LYS A 9 -22.76 6.03 -4.05
N ILE A 10 -21.74 6.48 -4.44
CA ILE A 10 -20.86 5.70 -5.25
C ILE A 10 -20.03 4.79 -4.36
N ASP A 11 -19.99 3.52 -4.70
CA ASP A 11 -19.14 2.60 -4.00
C ASP A 11 -17.71 2.81 -4.44
N VAL A 12 -16.94 3.41 -3.58
CA VAL A 12 -15.51 3.56 -3.82
C VAL A 12 -14.83 2.27 -3.39
N PRO A 13 -14.16 1.59 -4.30
CA PRO A 13 -13.48 0.35 -3.91
C PRO A 13 -12.50 0.61 -2.78
N GLN A 14 -12.47 -0.28 -1.84
CA GLN A 14 -11.53 -0.19 -0.74
C GLN A 14 -10.11 -0.34 -1.27
N LYS A 15 -9.23 0.51 -0.80
CA LYS A 15 -7.83 0.45 -1.20
C LYS A 15 -7.20 -0.84 -0.69
N ARG A 16 -6.59 -1.59 -1.59
CA ARG A 16 -6.02 -2.88 -1.27
C ARG A 16 -4.52 -2.97 -1.54
N THR A 17 -3.94 -1.91 -2.03
CA THR A 17 -2.49 -1.88 -2.29
C THR A 17 -1.90 -0.58 -1.80
N TYR A 18 -0.60 -0.62 -1.53
CA TYR A 18 0.17 0.57 -1.21
C TYR A 18 1.11 0.89 -2.35
N LYS A 19 1.38 2.17 -2.55
CA LYS A 19 2.51 2.61 -3.37
C LYS A 19 3.78 2.49 -2.54
N VAL A 20 4.92 2.33 -3.22
CA VAL A 20 6.20 2.29 -2.52
C VAL A 20 6.43 3.58 -1.72
N ASP A 21 6.02 4.73 -2.28
CA ASP A 21 6.14 6.01 -1.57
C ASP A 21 5.34 6.03 -0.27
N GLU A 22 4.18 5.37 -0.26
CA GLU A 22 3.38 5.28 0.95
C GLU A 22 4.08 4.44 2.01
N ILE A 23 4.73 3.36 1.60
CA ILE A 23 5.50 2.53 2.52
C ILE A 23 6.66 3.33 3.11
N ALA A 24 7.34 4.10 2.28
CA ALA A 24 8.42 4.96 2.76
C ALA A 24 7.92 5.91 3.86
N ALA A 25 6.75 6.51 3.63
CA ALA A 25 6.16 7.43 4.60
C ALA A 25 5.75 6.71 5.89
N MET A 26 5.11 5.56 5.74
CA MET A 26 4.63 4.80 6.91
C MET A 26 5.78 4.35 7.80
N LEU A 27 6.89 3.95 7.19
CA LEU A 27 8.05 3.47 7.94
C LEU A 27 9.05 4.59 8.25
N ASN A 28 8.80 5.79 7.75
CA ASN A 28 9.68 6.94 7.93
C ASN A 28 11.10 6.65 7.44
N ILE A 29 11.19 6.08 6.24
CA ILE A 29 12.47 5.78 5.60
C ILE A 29 12.51 6.47 4.25
N GLY A 30 13.70 6.57 3.68
CA GLY A 30 13.88 7.16 2.37
C GLY A 30 13.26 6.30 1.27
N ARG A 31 13.02 6.92 0.13
CA ARG A 31 12.40 6.24 -1.01
C ARG A 31 13.25 5.09 -1.51
N SER A 32 14.57 5.30 -1.61
CA SER A 32 15.47 4.25 -2.04
C SER A 32 15.44 3.06 -1.10
N SER A 33 15.39 3.33 0.21
CA SER A 33 15.30 2.26 1.20
C SER A 33 14.00 1.50 1.06
N ALA A 34 12.90 2.19 0.76
CA ALA A 34 11.62 1.53 0.57
C ALA A 34 11.64 0.62 -0.66
N TYR A 35 12.24 1.08 -1.77
CA TYR A 35 12.36 0.24 -2.96
C TYR A 35 13.23 -0.99 -2.68
N ASN A 36 14.30 -0.84 -1.94
CA ASN A 36 15.13 -1.97 -1.56
C ASN A 36 14.37 -2.97 -0.70
N LEU A 37 13.59 -2.46 0.24
CA LEU A 37 12.77 -3.30 1.10
C LEU A 37 11.77 -4.12 0.28
N VAL A 38 11.13 -3.48 -0.68
CA VAL A 38 10.17 -4.16 -1.56
C VAL A 38 10.86 -5.26 -2.36
N LYS A 39 12.09 -5.01 -2.81
CA LYS A 39 12.84 -6.00 -3.58
C LYS A 39 13.24 -7.20 -2.75
N GLU A 40 13.29 -7.08 -1.44
CA GLU A 40 13.68 -8.18 -0.57
C GLU A 40 12.63 -9.27 -0.48
N GLY A 41 11.41 -9.01 -0.93
CA GLY A 41 10.43 -10.06 -1.07
C GLY A 41 9.72 -10.49 0.21
N HIS A 42 9.67 -9.62 1.21
CA HIS A 42 9.02 -9.96 2.48
C HIS A 42 7.50 -9.96 2.38
N PHE A 43 6.94 -9.35 1.36
CA PHE A 43 5.50 -9.26 1.16
C PHE A 43 5.20 -9.23 -0.33
N ASN A 44 3.95 -9.50 -0.65
CA ASN A 44 3.53 -9.68 -2.04
C ASN A 44 3.44 -8.36 -2.77
N THR A 45 3.89 -8.35 -3.99
CA THR A 45 3.82 -7.18 -4.85
C THR A 45 3.23 -7.57 -6.20
N VAL A 46 2.74 -6.57 -6.91
CA VAL A 46 2.22 -6.73 -8.26
C VAL A 46 2.78 -5.59 -9.09
N ARG A 47 3.25 -5.94 -10.29
CA ARG A 47 3.71 -4.92 -11.23
C ARG A 47 2.63 -4.68 -12.26
N ILE A 48 2.19 -3.44 -12.36
CA ILE A 48 1.19 -3.04 -13.35
C ILE A 48 1.84 -1.97 -14.23
N GLY A 49 2.17 -2.36 -15.46
CA GLY A 49 2.95 -1.48 -16.31
C GLY A 49 4.30 -1.21 -15.69
N ASN A 50 4.62 0.06 -15.47
CA ASN A 50 5.86 0.47 -14.84
C ASN A 50 5.69 0.73 -13.35
N THR A 51 4.52 0.42 -12.80
CA THR A 51 4.17 0.73 -11.41
C THR A 51 4.20 -0.53 -10.57
N ILE A 52 4.84 -0.44 -9.41
CA ILE A 52 4.83 -1.52 -8.44
C ILE A 52 3.79 -1.18 -7.38
N ARG A 53 2.92 -2.14 -7.10
CA ARG A 53 1.93 -2.03 -6.02
C ARG A 53 2.20 -3.11 -5.00
N VAL A 54 2.08 -2.78 -3.74
CA VAL A 54 2.35 -3.70 -2.64
C VAL A 54 1.02 -4.13 -2.04
N SER A 55 0.82 -5.42 -1.86
CA SER A 55 -0.39 -5.93 -1.23
C SER A 55 -0.51 -5.36 0.18
N LYS A 56 -1.59 -4.62 0.43
CA LYS A 56 -1.82 -4.02 1.73
C LYS A 56 -1.87 -5.10 2.82
N ARG A 57 -2.64 -6.14 2.57
CA ARG A 57 -2.79 -7.23 3.54
C ARG A 57 -1.45 -7.88 3.86
N SER A 58 -0.68 -8.19 2.82
CA SER A 58 0.59 -8.86 2.99
C SER A 58 1.60 -7.99 3.73
N PHE A 59 1.63 -6.70 3.39
CA PHE A 59 2.53 -5.75 4.05
C PHE A 59 2.12 -5.57 5.51
N ASP A 60 0.83 -5.37 5.76
CA ASP A 60 0.33 -5.17 7.13
C ASP A 60 0.66 -6.38 8.01
N GLU A 61 0.48 -7.59 7.48
CA GLU A 61 0.79 -8.80 8.21
C GLU A 61 2.29 -8.91 8.50
N TRP A 62 3.11 -8.58 7.52
CA TRP A 62 4.56 -8.60 7.71
C TRP A 62 4.97 -7.59 8.79
N LEU A 63 4.42 -6.39 8.71
CA LEU A 63 4.75 -5.33 9.66
C LEU A 63 4.35 -5.71 11.08
N ASP A 64 3.17 -6.32 11.24
CA ASP A 64 2.69 -6.73 12.55
C ASP A 64 3.58 -7.78 13.19
N GLN A 65 4.33 -8.54 12.40
CA GLN A 65 5.23 -9.56 12.91
C GLN A 65 6.58 -9.02 13.34
N GLN A 66 6.87 -7.78 13.01
CA GLN A 66 8.13 -7.18 13.41
C GLN A 66 8.06 -6.81 14.90
N THR A 67 9.19 -6.89 15.57
CA THR A 67 9.26 -6.52 16.98
C THR A 67 9.71 -5.08 17.09
N PHE A 68 8.94 -4.29 17.80
CA PHE A 68 9.24 -2.88 18.01
C PHE A 68 9.52 -2.59 19.45
#